data_627040874db66aef6440d8e699d9ec9e
#
_entry.id   627040874db66aef6440d8e699d9ec9e
#
_cell.length_a   1.000
_cell.length_b   1.000
_cell.length_c   1.000
_cell.angle_alpha   90.00
_cell.angle_beta   90.00
_cell.angle_gamma   90.00
#
_symmetry.space_group_name_H-M   'P 1'
#
loop_
_entity.id
_entity.type
_entity.pdbx_description
1 polymer ?
#
loop_
_entity_poly.entity_id
_entity_poly.type
_entity_poly.pdbx_seq_one_letter_code
_entity_poly.pdbx_strand_id
1 'polypeptide(L)'
;EPADVWLDIMGERELATEMKPETLEAKETVPLIVLSQPEFEEAVRSALRDYTRPDMLAKNPLLRSRIIAEKADRTAAPKALQQLLQEAASILRSNPRDTRLYRALYHTYFDPAPTQEAAAELLDLPFSTYRYHLTQGIRRLVAWLWQRELYGFQD
;
A
#
# COMPACT_ATOMS: atom_id res chain seq x y z
N GLU A 1 -38.18 38.64 -1.61
CA GLU A 1 -38.90 37.42 -1.39
C GLU A 1 -37.98 36.31 -0.91
N PRO A 2 -38.30 35.67 0.17
CA PRO A 2 -37.40 34.62 0.68
C PRO A 2 -37.07 33.55 -0.33
N ALA A 3 -38.03 33.19 -1.13
CA ALA A 3 -37.80 32.16 -2.12
C ALA A 3 -36.76 32.58 -3.13
N ASP A 4 -36.79 33.84 -3.50
CA ASP A 4 -35.82 34.32 -4.46
C ASP A 4 -34.45 34.30 -3.91
N VAL A 5 -34.28 34.70 -2.69
CA VAL A 5 -32.96 34.68 -2.07
C VAL A 5 -32.46 33.27 -2.02
N TRP A 6 -33.32 32.35 -1.76
CA TRP A 6 -32.97 30.97 -1.73
C TRP A 6 -32.36 30.51 -3.04
N LEU A 7 -33.06 30.83 -4.12
CA LEU A 7 -32.58 30.39 -5.42
C LEU A 7 -31.23 30.99 -5.75
N ASP A 8 -31.04 32.24 -5.40
CA ASP A 8 -29.76 32.86 -5.68
C ASP A 8 -28.65 32.16 -4.99
N ILE A 9 -28.82 31.84 -3.74
CA ILE A 9 -27.77 31.17 -2.99
C ILE A 9 -27.49 29.82 -3.57
N MET A 10 -28.51 29.10 -3.93
CA MET A 10 -28.29 27.77 -4.49
C MET A 10 -27.61 27.87 -5.83
N GLY A 11 -27.95 28.84 -6.62
CA GLY A 11 -27.30 28.99 -7.89
C GLY A 11 -25.83 29.28 -7.75
N GLU A 12 -25.50 30.11 -6.80
CA GLU A 12 -24.10 30.43 -6.60
C GLU A 12 -23.33 29.21 -6.21
N ARG A 13 -23.88 28.39 -5.34
CA ARG A 13 -23.17 27.20 -4.94
C ARG A 13 -22.98 26.24 -6.09
N GLU A 14 -23.96 26.14 -6.92
CA GLU A 14 -23.84 25.27 -8.05
C GLU A 14 -22.75 25.71 -8.99
N LEU A 15 -22.68 27.00 -9.21
CA LEU A 15 -21.62 27.51 -10.06
C LEU A 15 -20.26 27.21 -9.52
N ALA A 16 -20.07 27.41 -8.25
CA ALA A 16 -18.79 27.12 -7.64
C ALA A 16 -18.45 25.65 -7.78
N THR A 17 -19.44 24.81 -7.63
CA THR A 17 -19.23 23.40 -7.75
C THR A 17 -18.82 23.02 -9.15
N GLU A 18 -19.42 23.63 -10.13
CA GLU A 18 -19.10 23.29 -11.48
C GLU A 18 -17.68 23.63 -11.84
N MET A 19 -17.22 24.75 -11.36
CA MET A 19 -15.88 25.12 -11.71
C MET A 19 -14.84 24.21 -11.14
N LYS A 20 -15.10 23.70 -9.98
CA LYS A 20 -14.14 22.82 -9.37
C LYS A 20 -13.85 21.57 -10.14
N PRO A 21 -14.85 20.87 -10.61
CA PRO A 21 -14.58 19.64 -11.35
C PRO A 21 -13.64 19.85 -12.51
N GLU A 22 -13.77 20.94 -13.20
CA GLU A 22 -12.89 21.17 -14.31
C GLU A 22 -11.46 21.27 -13.88
N THR A 23 -11.25 22.00 -12.83
CA THR A 23 -9.91 22.15 -12.33
C THR A 23 -9.33 20.83 -11.94
N LEU A 24 -10.13 20.02 -11.32
CA LEU A 24 -9.63 18.75 -10.83
C LEU A 24 -9.30 17.79 -11.92
N GLU A 25 -10.15 17.72 -12.91
CA GLU A 25 -9.92 16.73 -13.90
C GLU A 25 -8.71 17.04 -14.70
N ALA A 26 -8.35 18.27 -14.75
CA ALA A 26 -7.17 18.62 -15.48
C ALA A 26 -5.97 17.89 -14.92
N LYS A 27 -6.05 17.44 -13.71
CA LYS A 27 -4.92 16.80 -13.12
C LYS A 27 -4.88 15.37 -13.38
N GLU A 28 -5.94 14.79 -13.77
CA GLU A 28 -5.96 13.37 -13.89
C GLU A 28 -5.48 12.71 -12.65
N THR A 29 -5.65 13.33 -11.53
CA THR A 29 -5.22 12.73 -10.30
C THR A 29 -6.31 11.88 -9.74
N VAL A 30 -5.92 10.75 -9.20
CA VAL A 30 -6.83 9.90 -8.48
C VAL A 30 -6.88 10.41 -7.04
N PRO A 31 -8.05 10.67 -6.49
CA PRO A 31 -8.13 11.18 -5.12
C PRO A 31 -7.48 10.23 -4.16
N LEU A 32 -6.77 10.79 -3.20
CA LEU A 32 -6.20 9.99 -2.13
C LEU A 32 -7.33 9.48 -1.26
N ILE A 33 -7.14 8.28 -0.73
CA ILE A 33 -8.09 7.73 0.21
C ILE A 33 -7.41 7.56 1.54
N VAL A 34 -8.20 7.63 2.60
CA VAL A 34 -7.72 7.42 3.94
C VAL A 34 -8.19 6.06 4.38
N LEU A 35 -7.25 5.18 4.63
CA LEU A 35 -7.55 3.84 5.08
C LEU A 35 -7.44 3.76 6.58
N SER A 36 -8.36 3.05 7.21
CA SER A 36 -8.21 2.74 8.63
C SER A 36 -7.03 1.78 8.76
N GLN A 37 -6.54 1.63 9.99
CA GLN A 37 -5.42 0.74 10.19
C GLN A 37 -5.73 -0.70 9.77
N PRO A 38 -6.88 -1.27 10.11
CA PRO A 38 -7.19 -2.62 9.61
C PRO A 38 -7.29 -2.70 8.09
N GLU A 39 -7.85 -1.66 7.47
CA GLU A 39 -7.93 -1.64 6.01
C GLU A 39 -6.55 -1.54 5.38
N PHE A 40 -5.69 -0.75 5.98
CA PHE A 40 -4.32 -0.61 5.52
C PHE A 40 -3.58 -1.94 5.63
N GLU A 41 -3.72 -2.60 6.76
CA GLU A 41 -3.06 -3.88 6.96
C GLU A 41 -3.53 -4.91 5.95
N GLU A 42 -4.82 -4.97 5.70
CA GLU A 42 -5.34 -5.91 4.72
C GLU A 42 -4.85 -5.57 3.32
N ALA A 43 -4.75 -4.29 3.00
CA ALA A 43 -4.25 -3.88 1.69
C ALA A 43 -2.78 -4.29 1.52
N VAL A 44 -1.97 -4.18 2.58
CA VAL A 44 -0.59 -4.62 2.51
C VAL A 44 -0.51 -6.13 2.31
N ARG A 45 -1.31 -6.88 3.05
CA ARG A 45 -1.31 -8.34 2.90
C ARG A 45 -1.72 -8.74 1.49
N SER A 46 -2.71 -8.07 0.95
CA SER A 46 -3.16 -8.34 -0.40
C SER A 46 -2.08 -8.01 -1.42
N ALA A 47 -1.37 -6.90 -1.22
CA ALA A 47 -0.30 -6.51 -2.11
C ALA A 47 0.83 -7.52 -2.08
N LEU A 48 1.14 -8.08 -0.92
CA LEU A 48 2.16 -9.12 -0.85
C LEU A 48 1.72 -10.35 -1.63
N ARG A 49 0.46 -10.77 -1.48
CA ARG A 49 -0.03 -11.93 -2.20
C ARG A 49 0.02 -11.72 -3.71
N ASP A 50 -0.17 -10.49 -4.16
CA ASP A 50 -0.21 -10.17 -5.56
C ASP A 50 1.08 -9.57 -6.09
N TYR A 51 2.16 -9.66 -5.30
CA TYR A 51 3.40 -9.00 -5.62
C TYR A 51 3.91 -9.33 -7.03
N THR A 52 3.77 -10.58 -7.44
CA THR A 52 4.26 -11.01 -8.74
C THR A 52 3.21 -10.86 -9.84
N ARG A 53 2.08 -10.22 -9.54
CA ARG A 53 1.02 -10.04 -10.52
C ARG A 53 0.65 -8.56 -10.63
N PRO A 54 1.34 -7.83 -11.52
CA PRO A 54 1.12 -6.38 -11.61
C PRO A 54 -0.31 -5.99 -11.93
N ASP A 55 -1.02 -6.81 -12.70
CA ASP A 55 -2.41 -6.50 -13.02
C ASP A 55 -3.30 -6.56 -11.79
N MET A 56 -3.00 -7.44 -10.85
CA MET A 56 -3.74 -7.49 -9.60
C MET A 56 -3.31 -6.36 -8.68
N LEU A 57 -2.01 -6.05 -8.66
CA LEU A 57 -1.53 -4.93 -7.87
C LEU A 57 -2.18 -3.62 -8.29
N ALA A 58 -2.49 -3.49 -9.56
CA ALA A 58 -3.10 -2.27 -10.06
C ALA A 58 -4.46 -1.99 -9.43
N LYS A 59 -5.06 -2.99 -8.80
CA LYS A 59 -6.35 -2.84 -8.15
C LYS A 59 -6.24 -2.61 -6.65
N ASN A 60 -5.01 -2.57 -6.12
CA ASN A 60 -4.83 -2.49 -4.68
C ASN A 60 -5.10 -1.07 -4.17
N PRO A 61 -5.86 -0.93 -3.08
CA PRO A 61 -6.17 0.41 -2.56
C PRO A 61 -4.94 1.21 -2.14
N LEU A 62 -3.80 0.56 -1.86
CA LEU A 62 -2.59 1.28 -1.51
C LEU A 62 -2.13 2.20 -2.61
N LEU A 63 -2.52 1.95 -3.85
CA LEU A 63 -2.13 2.83 -4.95
C LEU A 63 -2.72 4.22 -4.81
N ARG A 64 -3.76 4.36 -4.00
CA ARG A 64 -4.37 5.65 -3.74
C ARG A 64 -3.99 6.18 -2.37
N SER A 65 -3.03 5.54 -1.72
CA SER A 65 -2.59 5.97 -0.42
C SER A 65 -1.53 7.05 -0.56
N ARG A 66 -1.27 7.71 0.56
CA ARG A 66 -0.31 8.79 0.60
C ARG A 66 1.10 8.32 0.30
N ILE A 67 1.49 7.15 0.81
CA ILE A 67 2.85 6.68 0.60
C ILE A 67 3.13 6.40 -0.88
N ILE A 68 2.14 5.92 -1.60
CA ILE A 68 2.33 5.67 -3.02
C ILE A 68 2.29 6.98 -3.79
N ALA A 69 1.44 7.90 -3.38
CA ALA A 69 1.37 9.19 -4.07
C ALA A 69 2.70 9.91 -4.00
N GLU A 70 3.41 9.79 -2.89
CA GLU A 70 4.70 10.43 -2.75
C GLU A 70 5.78 9.76 -3.57
N LYS A 71 5.60 8.47 -3.86
CA LYS A 71 6.64 7.71 -4.51
C LYS A 71 6.44 7.55 -6.01
N ALA A 72 5.23 7.69 -6.47
CA ALA A 72 4.87 7.27 -7.83
C ALA A 72 5.03 8.34 -8.88
N ASP A 73 5.93 9.27 -8.67
CA ASP A 73 6.09 10.36 -9.54
C ASP A 73 6.11 9.99 -10.99
N ARG A 74 7.08 9.25 -11.40
CA ARG A 74 7.24 8.91 -12.78
C ARG A 74 7.24 7.44 -13.04
N THR A 75 6.91 6.64 -12.04
CA THR A 75 6.92 5.21 -12.16
C THR A 75 5.49 4.72 -12.24
N ALA A 76 5.23 3.72 -13.06
CA ALA A 76 3.90 3.13 -13.10
C ALA A 76 3.53 2.69 -11.69
N ALA A 77 2.27 2.93 -11.32
CA ALA A 77 1.86 2.73 -9.94
C ALA A 77 2.08 1.31 -9.40
N PRO A 78 1.76 0.25 -10.16
CA PRO A 78 2.05 -1.08 -9.62
C PRO A 78 3.52 -1.30 -9.34
N LYS A 79 4.39 -0.76 -10.18
CA LYS A 79 5.82 -0.89 -9.97
C LYS A 79 6.26 -0.11 -8.75
N ALA A 80 5.66 1.06 -8.52
CA ALA A 80 5.96 1.83 -7.33
C ALA A 80 5.58 1.06 -6.08
N LEU A 81 4.47 0.36 -6.10
CA LEU A 81 4.05 -0.45 -4.97
C LEU A 81 5.02 -1.60 -4.74
N GLN A 82 5.45 -2.27 -5.81
CA GLN A 82 6.45 -3.32 -5.66
C GLN A 82 7.73 -2.79 -5.04
N GLN A 83 8.19 -1.64 -5.50
CA GLN A 83 9.39 -1.04 -4.94
C GLN A 83 9.24 -0.68 -3.49
N LEU A 84 8.08 -0.17 -3.12
CA LEU A 84 7.82 0.19 -1.74
C LEU A 84 7.86 -1.04 -0.83
N LEU A 85 7.26 -2.13 -1.28
CA LEU A 85 7.29 -3.36 -0.51
C LEU A 85 8.71 -3.89 -0.35
N GLN A 86 9.51 -3.78 -1.41
CA GLN A 86 10.90 -4.20 -1.32
C GLN A 86 11.71 -3.34 -0.38
N GLU A 87 11.47 -2.05 -0.39
CA GLU A 87 12.17 -1.17 0.53
C GLU A 87 11.84 -1.48 1.97
N ALA A 88 10.56 -1.71 2.23
CA ALA A 88 10.14 -2.04 3.58
C ALA A 88 10.76 -3.36 4.02
N ALA A 89 10.81 -4.33 3.12
CA ALA A 89 11.41 -5.62 3.47
C ALA A 89 12.91 -5.52 3.68
N SER A 90 13.58 -4.63 2.94
CA SER A 90 15.02 -4.51 3.08
C SER A 90 15.42 -3.97 4.45
N ILE A 91 14.53 -3.27 5.13
CA ILE A 91 14.78 -2.86 6.50
C ILE A 91 14.97 -4.08 7.39
N LEU A 92 14.15 -5.10 7.19
CA LEU A 92 14.27 -6.32 7.95
C LEU A 92 15.57 -7.06 7.61
N ARG A 93 15.96 -7.03 6.35
CA ARG A 93 17.15 -7.72 5.92
C ARG A 93 18.41 -7.12 6.54
N SER A 94 18.42 -5.83 6.74
CA SER A 94 19.61 -5.15 7.24
C SER A 94 19.82 -5.32 8.73
N ASN A 95 18.82 -5.85 9.44
CA ASN A 95 18.92 -6.07 10.87
C ASN A 95 19.15 -7.56 11.12
N PRO A 96 20.30 -7.96 11.70
CA PRO A 96 20.57 -9.40 11.88
C PRO A 96 19.48 -10.14 12.64
N ARG A 97 18.81 -9.47 13.55
CA ARG A 97 17.75 -10.14 14.31
C ARG A 97 16.54 -10.46 13.44
N ASP A 98 16.32 -9.68 12.41
CA ASP A 98 15.12 -9.79 11.60
C ASP A 98 15.37 -10.47 10.27
N THR A 99 16.59 -10.90 10.01
CA THR A 99 16.90 -11.54 8.73
C THR A 99 16.03 -12.75 8.47
N ARG A 100 15.73 -13.52 9.51
CA ARG A 100 14.87 -14.70 9.33
C ARG A 100 13.46 -14.30 8.94
N LEU A 101 12.99 -13.14 9.40
CA LEU A 101 11.68 -12.65 9.01
C LEU A 101 11.69 -12.23 7.54
N TYR A 102 12.76 -11.58 7.13
CA TYR A 102 12.93 -11.19 5.74
C TYR A 102 12.94 -12.43 4.83
N ARG A 103 13.66 -13.47 5.23
CA ARG A 103 13.74 -14.67 4.41
C ARG A 103 12.39 -15.35 4.25
N ALA A 104 11.59 -15.36 5.31
CA ALA A 104 10.26 -15.92 5.22
C ALA A 104 9.40 -15.14 4.23
N LEU A 105 9.48 -13.81 4.30
CA LEU A 105 8.74 -12.97 3.35
C LEU A 105 9.23 -13.19 1.92
N TYR A 106 10.55 -13.24 1.76
CA TYR A 106 11.13 -13.35 0.43
C TYR A 106 10.68 -14.62 -0.28
N HIS A 107 10.76 -15.75 0.41
CA HIS A 107 10.43 -17.02 -0.23
C HIS A 107 8.94 -17.32 -0.24
N THR A 108 8.15 -16.43 0.30
CA THR A 108 6.69 -16.55 0.22
C THR A 108 6.11 -15.61 -0.83
N TYR A 109 6.63 -14.39 -0.92
CA TYR A 109 6.00 -13.35 -1.74
C TYR A 109 6.88 -12.78 -2.84
N PHE A 110 8.17 -12.61 -2.60
CA PHE A 110 9.02 -11.93 -3.58
C PHE A 110 9.58 -12.88 -4.62
N ASP A 111 10.03 -14.03 -4.17
CA ASP A 111 10.47 -15.11 -5.06
C ASP A 111 9.85 -16.38 -4.51
N PRO A 112 8.55 -16.56 -4.75
CA PRO A 112 7.80 -17.56 -4.00
C PRO A 112 8.13 -18.98 -4.40
N ALA A 113 8.28 -19.83 -3.37
CA ALA A 113 8.29 -21.25 -3.56
C ALA A 113 6.89 -21.72 -3.98
N PRO A 114 6.77 -22.91 -4.54
CA PRO A 114 5.46 -23.38 -5.02
C PRO A 114 4.39 -23.43 -3.93
N THR A 115 4.79 -23.74 -2.71
CA THR A 115 3.86 -23.78 -1.58
C THR A 115 4.56 -23.26 -0.36
N GLN A 116 3.77 -22.97 0.70
CA GLN A 116 4.38 -22.54 1.95
C GLN A 116 5.18 -23.65 2.59
N GLU A 117 4.74 -24.89 2.42
CA GLU A 117 5.53 -26.02 2.91
C GLU A 117 6.87 -26.08 2.22
N ALA A 118 6.90 -25.83 0.92
CA ALA A 118 8.16 -25.83 0.18
C ALA A 118 9.05 -24.66 0.65
N ALA A 119 8.46 -23.52 0.96
CA ALA A 119 9.23 -22.40 1.48
C ALA A 119 9.87 -22.75 2.82
N ALA A 120 9.13 -23.41 3.69
CA ALA A 120 9.67 -23.83 4.97
C ALA A 120 10.81 -24.80 4.79
N GLU A 121 10.67 -25.73 3.85
CA GLU A 121 11.74 -26.67 3.57
C GLU A 121 12.98 -25.97 3.04
N LEU A 122 12.77 -25.03 2.16
CA LEU A 122 13.87 -24.28 1.59
C LEU A 122 14.64 -23.54 2.67
N LEU A 123 13.95 -23.07 3.69
CA LEU A 123 14.56 -22.36 4.79
C LEU A 123 15.04 -23.29 5.89
N ASP A 124 14.78 -24.58 5.75
CA ASP A 124 15.18 -25.59 6.72
C ASP A 124 14.57 -25.31 8.07
N LEU A 125 13.27 -25.04 8.06
CA LEU A 125 12.51 -24.72 9.26
C LEU A 125 11.29 -25.62 9.41
N PRO A 126 10.93 -25.95 10.65
CA PRO A 126 9.61 -26.56 10.87
C PRO A 126 8.53 -25.61 10.34
N PHE A 127 7.44 -26.17 9.85
CA PHE A 127 6.41 -25.34 9.24
C PHE A 127 5.84 -24.32 10.22
N SER A 128 5.63 -24.70 11.47
CA SER A 128 5.10 -23.76 12.44
C SER A 128 6.06 -22.60 12.72
N THR A 129 7.35 -22.87 12.75
CA THR A 129 8.35 -21.83 12.93
C THR A 129 8.38 -20.90 11.74
N TYR A 130 8.31 -21.46 10.55
CA TYR A 130 8.24 -20.67 9.33
C TYR A 130 7.02 -19.75 9.36
N ARG A 131 5.85 -20.29 9.73
CA ARG A 131 4.64 -19.49 9.79
C ARG A 131 4.74 -18.38 10.81
N TYR A 132 5.40 -18.65 11.92
CA TYR A 132 5.60 -17.63 12.93
C TYR A 132 6.49 -16.50 12.39
N HIS A 133 7.58 -16.87 11.74
CA HIS A 133 8.46 -15.85 11.15
C HIS A 133 7.71 -15.04 10.10
N LEU A 134 6.91 -15.70 9.30
CA LEU A 134 6.15 -15.00 8.25
C LEU A 134 5.18 -14.01 8.88
N THR A 135 4.44 -14.44 9.90
CA THR A 135 3.48 -13.56 10.56
C THR A 135 4.18 -12.35 11.16
N GLN A 136 5.31 -12.58 11.84
CA GLN A 136 6.05 -11.48 12.43
C GLN A 136 6.62 -10.55 11.37
N GLY A 137 7.09 -11.12 10.26
CA GLY A 137 7.60 -10.32 9.16
C GLY A 137 6.53 -9.41 8.58
N ILE A 138 5.34 -9.95 8.39
CA ILE A 138 4.24 -9.14 7.86
C ILE A 138 3.91 -8.01 8.83
N ARG A 139 3.86 -8.31 10.12
CA ARG A 139 3.56 -7.28 11.11
C ARG A 139 4.60 -6.16 11.11
N ARG A 140 5.87 -6.52 11.01
CA ARG A 140 6.91 -5.51 10.96
C ARG A 140 6.80 -4.65 9.72
N LEU A 141 6.52 -5.30 8.60
CA LEU A 141 6.38 -4.59 7.35
C LEU A 141 5.20 -3.63 7.40
N VAL A 142 4.06 -4.11 7.90
CA VAL A 142 2.88 -3.26 8.01
C VAL A 142 3.14 -2.08 8.93
N ALA A 143 3.82 -2.32 10.06
CA ALA A 143 4.08 -1.25 11.00
C ALA A 143 4.97 -0.17 10.38
N TRP A 144 5.99 -0.59 9.64
CA TRP A 144 6.88 0.37 8.99
C TRP A 144 6.13 1.19 7.95
N LEU A 145 5.32 0.53 7.14
CA LEU A 145 4.55 1.22 6.11
C LEU A 145 3.49 2.13 6.71
N TRP A 146 2.85 1.69 7.79
CA TRP A 146 1.84 2.51 8.45
C TRP A 146 2.42 3.80 9.00
N GLN A 147 3.61 3.72 9.55
CA GLN A 147 4.31 4.91 10.02
C GLN A 147 4.50 5.90 8.87
N ARG A 148 4.89 5.39 7.71
CA ARG A 148 5.09 6.25 6.54
C ARG A 148 3.78 6.82 6.05
N GLU A 149 2.70 6.05 6.13
CA GLU A 149 1.40 6.55 5.72
C GLU A 149 0.96 7.69 6.60
N LEU A 150 1.18 7.57 7.90
CA LEU A 150 0.76 8.60 8.84
C LEU A 150 1.65 9.84 8.80
N TYR A 151 2.94 9.65 8.69
CA TYR A 151 3.89 10.75 8.88
C TYR A 151 4.73 11.07 7.66
N GLY A 152 4.55 10.33 6.58
CA GLY A 152 5.32 10.56 5.38
C GLY A 152 6.71 9.97 5.49
N PHE A 153 7.46 10.06 4.39
CA PHE A 153 8.84 9.61 4.38
C PHE A 153 9.69 10.70 5.01
N GLN A 154 10.54 10.28 5.93
CA GLN A 154 11.42 11.20 6.60
C GLN A 154 12.86 10.81 6.33
N ASP A 155 13.68 11.79 6.17
CA ASP A 155 15.11 11.54 5.87
C ASP A 155 15.93 11.24 7.10
#